data_690258b592f360463d89f26237c4f931
#
_entry.id   690258b592f360463d89f26237c4f931
#
_cell.length_a   1.000
_cell.length_b   1.000
_cell.length_c   1.000
_cell.angle_alpha   90.00
_cell.angle_beta   90.00
_cell.angle_gamma   90.00
#
_symmetry.space_group_name_H-M   'P 1'
#
loop_
_entity.id
_entity.type
_entity.pdbx_description
1 polymer ?
#
loop_
_entity_poly.entity_id
_entity_poly.type
_entity_poly.pdbx_seq_one_letter_code
_entity_poly.pdbx_strand_id
1 'polypeptide(L)'
;MKKKFFLLSALCLLEVQWSMAQAPKWVDKAKRAVFSVITYGENDKILNTGNGFFVTEDGVALSDCSLFEGAQRAVVVNSEGVQMPVVSIMGANDMYDVIKFRVGISTKKVPALNPATAAPTVGANVYILPYSTQKDRSYTAGQVKVADEFSGKYHYYTLNLRLKDKMVSCPVMTEEGQVFALAQKSSGA
;
A
#
# COMPACT_ATOMS: atom_id res chain seq x y z
N MET A 1 34.43 -28.04 -62.21
CA MET A 1 34.11 -28.50 -60.85
C MET A 1 33.82 -27.23 -60.03
N LYS A 2 32.54 -26.89 -59.75
CA LYS A 2 32.12 -25.69 -59.05
C LYS A 2 31.78 -26.06 -57.61
N LYS A 3 32.59 -25.62 -56.63
CA LYS A 3 32.31 -25.77 -55.19
C LYS A 3 31.31 -24.72 -54.77
N LYS A 4 30.12 -25.16 -54.36
CA LYS A 4 29.10 -24.30 -53.73
C LYS A 4 29.47 -24.15 -52.26
N PHE A 5 29.80 -22.89 -51.86
CA PHE A 5 29.94 -22.50 -50.45
C PHE A 5 28.53 -22.28 -49.89
N PHE A 6 28.12 -23.14 -48.95
CA PHE A 6 26.90 -22.94 -48.14
C PHE A 6 27.28 -22.04 -46.98
N LEU A 7 26.84 -20.78 -47.05
CA LEU A 7 26.94 -19.84 -45.93
C LEU A 7 25.77 -20.13 -44.98
N LEU A 8 26.07 -20.84 -43.87
CA LEU A 8 25.11 -21.08 -42.80
C LEU A 8 25.04 -19.80 -41.94
N SER A 9 24.07 -18.95 -42.23
CA SER A 9 23.75 -17.79 -41.40
C SER A 9 23.04 -18.28 -40.14
N ALA A 10 23.76 -18.39 -39.03
CA ALA A 10 23.20 -18.60 -37.71
C ALA A 10 22.54 -17.29 -37.23
N LEU A 11 21.25 -17.14 -37.46
CA LEU A 11 20.44 -16.07 -36.93
C LEU A 11 20.22 -16.36 -35.44
N CYS A 12 21.07 -15.80 -34.57
CA CYS A 12 20.83 -15.74 -33.12
C CYS A 12 19.59 -14.88 -32.89
N LEU A 13 18.44 -15.51 -32.77
CA LEU A 13 17.26 -14.90 -32.18
C LEU A 13 17.56 -14.65 -30.70
N LEU A 14 17.97 -13.42 -30.38
CA LEU A 14 17.89 -12.93 -29.01
C LEU A 14 16.41 -12.88 -28.64
N GLU A 15 15.93 -13.93 -28.03
CA GLU A 15 14.67 -13.89 -27.31
C GLU A 15 14.85 -12.96 -26.13
N VAL A 16 14.48 -11.69 -26.30
CA VAL A 16 14.25 -10.78 -25.19
C VAL A 16 13.05 -11.33 -24.44
N GLN A 17 13.31 -12.21 -23.49
CA GLN A 17 12.29 -12.62 -22.53
C GLN A 17 11.92 -11.40 -21.73
N TRP A 18 10.82 -10.77 -22.11
CA TRP A 18 10.12 -9.83 -21.24
C TRP A 18 9.63 -10.66 -20.06
N SER A 19 10.47 -10.77 -19.03
CA SER A 19 10.05 -11.28 -17.74
C SER A 19 8.99 -10.32 -17.21
N MET A 20 7.73 -10.60 -17.51
CA MET A 20 6.62 -10.03 -16.75
C MET A 20 6.86 -10.48 -15.32
N ALA A 21 7.41 -9.62 -14.50
CA ALA A 21 7.64 -9.91 -13.10
C ALA A 21 6.30 -10.32 -12.50
N GLN A 22 6.18 -11.62 -12.23
CA GLN A 22 4.96 -12.20 -11.69
C GLN A 22 4.71 -11.55 -10.33
N ALA A 23 3.47 -11.10 -10.08
CA ALA A 23 3.12 -10.46 -8.81
C ALA A 23 3.57 -11.34 -7.64
N PRO A 24 4.19 -10.76 -6.60
CA PRO A 24 4.59 -11.53 -5.43
C PRO A 24 3.40 -12.31 -4.86
N LYS A 25 3.61 -13.56 -4.48
CA LYS A 25 2.55 -14.47 -4.00
C LYS A 25 1.74 -13.94 -2.83
N TRP A 26 2.33 -13.09 -2.01
CA TRP A 26 1.69 -12.49 -0.85
C TRP A 26 0.72 -11.35 -1.20
N VAL A 27 0.79 -10.75 -2.39
CA VAL A 27 -0.02 -9.57 -2.79
C VAL A 27 -1.52 -9.83 -2.64
N ASP A 28 -2.02 -10.96 -3.11
CA ASP A 28 -3.46 -11.27 -3.03
C ASP A 28 -3.95 -11.38 -1.58
N LYS A 29 -3.12 -11.90 -0.67
CA LYS A 29 -3.45 -11.95 0.76
C LYS A 29 -3.40 -10.56 1.39
N ALA A 30 -2.35 -9.80 1.12
CA ALA A 30 -2.15 -8.46 1.69
C ALA A 30 -3.25 -7.48 1.26
N LYS A 31 -3.73 -7.54 0.03
CA LYS A 31 -4.81 -6.69 -0.48
C LYS A 31 -6.11 -6.82 0.29
N ARG A 32 -6.41 -7.98 0.86
CA ARG A 32 -7.61 -8.16 1.69
C ARG A 32 -7.57 -7.38 2.99
N ALA A 33 -6.38 -6.99 3.45
CA ALA A 33 -6.20 -6.17 4.63
C ALA A 33 -6.33 -4.67 4.34
N VAL A 34 -6.36 -4.25 3.06
CA VAL A 34 -6.48 -2.86 2.62
C VAL A 34 -7.95 -2.54 2.35
N PHE A 35 -8.41 -1.39 2.81
CA PHE A 35 -9.79 -0.96 2.70
C PHE A 35 -9.88 0.52 2.32
N SER A 36 -11.06 0.95 1.89
CA SER A 36 -11.39 2.37 1.73
C SER A 36 -11.91 2.91 3.07
N VAL A 37 -11.43 4.11 3.45
CA VAL A 37 -11.96 4.90 4.58
C VAL A 37 -12.90 5.95 4.02
N ILE A 38 -14.09 6.08 4.60
CA ILE A 38 -15.04 7.15 4.29
C ILE A 38 -15.38 7.85 5.59
N THR A 39 -15.15 9.16 5.65
CA THR A 39 -15.47 9.99 6.81
C THR A 39 -16.67 10.88 6.52
N TYR A 40 -17.46 11.14 7.54
CA TYR A 40 -18.70 11.89 7.44
C TYR A 40 -18.72 13.01 8.48
N GLY A 41 -19.11 14.18 8.06
CA GLY A 41 -19.39 15.33 8.92
C GLY A 41 -20.86 15.43 9.29
N GLU A 42 -21.30 16.67 9.52
CA GLU A 42 -22.70 16.98 9.83
C GLU A 42 -23.65 16.52 8.71
N ASN A 43 -24.83 16.06 9.12
CA ASN A 43 -25.89 15.59 8.22
C ASN A 43 -25.46 14.46 7.28
N ASP A 44 -24.54 13.60 7.75
CA ASP A 44 -24.02 12.46 6.97
C ASP A 44 -23.35 12.83 5.63
N LYS A 45 -22.93 14.07 5.50
CA LYS A 45 -22.17 14.52 4.34
C LYS A 45 -20.78 13.87 4.33
N ILE A 46 -20.40 13.23 3.20
CA ILE A 46 -19.04 12.71 3.03
C ILE A 46 -18.06 13.89 3.05
N LEU A 47 -17.08 13.84 3.94
CA LEU A 47 -15.98 14.79 4.03
C LEU A 47 -14.80 14.32 3.19
N ASN A 48 -14.28 13.15 3.51
CA ASN A 48 -13.08 12.61 2.88
C ASN A 48 -13.26 11.13 2.54
N THR A 49 -12.49 10.68 1.55
CA THR A 49 -12.34 9.28 1.20
C THR A 49 -10.87 8.99 0.95
N GLY A 50 -10.36 7.93 1.54
CA GLY A 50 -8.96 7.54 1.40
C GLY A 50 -8.77 6.04 1.59
N ASN A 51 -7.55 5.64 1.88
CA ASN A 51 -7.21 4.25 2.14
C ASN A 51 -6.83 4.04 3.61
N GLY A 52 -6.86 2.79 4.03
CA GLY A 52 -6.35 2.33 5.29
C GLY A 52 -6.09 0.85 5.24
N PHE A 53 -5.49 0.32 6.28
CA PHE A 53 -5.20 -1.11 6.35
C PHE A 53 -5.20 -1.63 7.79
N PHE A 54 -5.59 -2.88 7.94
CA PHE A 54 -5.54 -3.57 9.23
C PHE A 54 -4.11 -3.98 9.58
N VAL A 55 -3.72 -3.72 10.82
CA VAL A 55 -2.42 -4.14 11.39
C VAL A 55 -2.57 -5.25 12.43
N THR A 56 -3.81 -5.55 12.85
CA THR A 56 -4.12 -6.69 13.70
C THR A 56 -5.40 -7.38 13.24
N GLU A 57 -5.52 -8.67 13.51
CA GLU A 57 -6.69 -9.47 13.13
C GLU A 57 -7.96 -9.11 13.92
N ASP A 58 -7.84 -8.41 15.04
CA ASP A 58 -8.96 -7.94 15.88
C ASP A 58 -9.48 -6.56 15.50
N GLY A 59 -9.06 -6.02 14.33
CA GLY A 59 -9.61 -4.82 13.73
C GLY A 59 -8.88 -3.51 14.08
N VAL A 60 -7.65 -3.55 14.59
CA VAL A 60 -6.83 -2.33 14.69
C VAL A 60 -6.26 -1.97 13.32
N ALA A 61 -6.36 -0.70 12.97
CA ALA A 61 -6.06 -0.19 11.64
C ALA A 61 -5.29 1.13 11.67
N LEU A 62 -4.65 1.44 10.54
CA LEU A 62 -3.92 2.68 10.30
C LEU A 62 -4.45 3.38 9.04
N SER A 63 -4.39 4.71 9.04
CA SER A 63 -4.68 5.59 7.92
C SER A 63 -4.04 6.97 8.14
N ASP A 64 -4.25 7.94 7.24
CA ASP A 64 -3.87 9.32 7.44
C ASP A 64 -4.82 10.02 8.43
N CYS A 65 -4.27 10.82 9.34
CA CYS A 65 -5.00 11.58 10.35
C CYS A 65 -5.90 12.64 9.69
N SER A 66 -5.41 13.30 8.66
CA SER A 66 -6.12 14.33 7.89
C SER A 66 -7.45 13.88 7.30
N LEU A 67 -7.61 12.57 7.02
CA LEU A 67 -8.90 12.03 6.57
C LEU A 67 -10.00 12.14 7.62
N PHE A 68 -9.64 12.18 8.90
CA PHE A 68 -10.59 12.22 10.03
C PHE A 68 -10.84 13.64 10.54
N GLU A 69 -10.18 14.63 9.98
CA GLU A 69 -10.36 16.04 10.39
C GLU A 69 -11.80 16.49 10.17
N GLY A 70 -12.43 17.01 11.22
CA GLY A 70 -13.84 17.43 11.22
C GLY A 70 -14.87 16.29 11.10
N ALA A 71 -14.44 15.04 11.12
CA ALA A 71 -15.35 13.91 11.01
C ALA A 71 -16.12 13.64 12.32
N GLN A 72 -17.42 13.44 12.21
CA GLN A 72 -18.28 12.98 13.32
C GLN A 72 -18.37 11.44 13.37
N ARG A 73 -18.22 10.77 12.23
CA ARG A 73 -18.15 9.32 12.13
C ARG A 73 -17.33 8.90 10.93
N ALA A 74 -16.85 7.66 10.96
CA ALA A 74 -16.16 7.04 9.84
C ALA A 74 -16.59 5.58 9.67
N VAL A 75 -16.52 5.11 8.43
CA VAL A 75 -16.66 3.69 8.08
C VAL A 75 -15.49 3.25 7.22
N VAL A 76 -15.18 1.97 7.27
CA VAL A 76 -14.27 1.34 6.32
C VAL A 76 -15.04 0.40 5.42
N VAL A 77 -14.61 0.29 4.15
CA VAL A 77 -15.21 -0.59 3.14
C VAL A 77 -14.13 -1.55 2.68
N ASN A 78 -14.30 -2.83 2.95
CA ASN A 78 -13.33 -3.85 2.55
C ASN A 78 -13.43 -4.18 1.05
N SER A 79 -12.53 -5.03 0.55
CA SER A 79 -12.50 -5.45 -0.86
C SER A 79 -13.75 -6.20 -1.35
N GLU A 80 -14.60 -6.66 -0.43
CA GLU A 80 -15.89 -7.33 -0.70
C GLU A 80 -17.06 -6.35 -0.70
N GLY A 81 -16.81 -5.05 -0.42
CA GLY A 81 -17.85 -4.02 -0.32
C GLY A 81 -18.55 -3.99 1.03
N VAL A 82 -18.10 -4.77 2.02
CA VAL A 82 -18.68 -4.77 3.36
C VAL A 82 -18.26 -3.51 4.11
N GLN A 83 -19.25 -2.77 4.62
CA GLN A 83 -19.02 -1.59 5.45
C GLN A 83 -18.93 -1.99 6.92
N MET A 84 -17.93 -1.43 7.61
CA MET A 84 -17.69 -1.64 9.04
C MET A 84 -17.44 -0.28 9.71
N PRO A 85 -18.05 0.00 10.88
CA PRO A 85 -17.88 1.29 11.55
C PRO A 85 -16.50 1.41 12.18
N VAL A 86 -15.94 2.60 12.20
CA VAL A 86 -14.84 2.98 13.11
C VAL A 86 -15.48 3.20 14.49
N VAL A 87 -15.03 2.44 15.49
CA VAL A 87 -15.65 2.45 16.84
C VAL A 87 -14.84 3.26 17.85
N SER A 88 -13.54 3.43 17.65
CA SER A 88 -12.70 4.28 18.51
C SER A 88 -11.42 4.72 17.84
N ILE A 89 -10.96 5.90 18.16
CA ILE A 89 -9.61 6.38 17.85
C ILE A 89 -8.69 5.94 19.00
N MET A 90 -7.58 5.32 18.68
CA MET A 90 -6.62 4.78 19.63
C MET A 90 -5.39 5.68 19.78
N GLY A 91 -5.11 6.52 18.79
CA GLY A 91 -4.04 7.50 18.77
C GLY A 91 -3.95 8.20 17.44
N ALA A 92 -3.47 9.43 17.46
CA ALA A 92 -3.26 10.26 16.29
C ALA A 92 -1.92 11.00 16.43
N ASN A 93 -1.27 11.26 15.30
CA ASN A 93 -0.07 12.07 15.24
C ASN A 93 -0.16 12.97 14.01
N ASP A 94 -0.54 14.22 14.24
CA ASP A 94 -0.77 15.22 13.18
C ASP A 94 0.53 15.60 12.45
N MET A 95 1.68 15.56 13.14
CA MET A 95 2.98 15.86 12.54
C MET A 95 3.34 14.87 11.43
N TYR A 96 2.99 13.61 11.61
CA TYR A 96 3.29 12.52 10.66
C TYR A 96 2.06 12.10 9.86
N ASP A 97 0.93 12.79 10.08
CA ASP A 97 -0.36 12.49 9.46
C ASP A 97 -0.74 11.01 9.56
N VAL A 98 -0.63 10.42 10.76
CA VAL A 98 -0.95 9.01 11.01
C VAL A 98 -1.99 8.89 12.12
N ILE A 99 -3.04 8.12 11.86
CA ILE A 99 -4.06 7.79 12.84
C ILE A 99 -4.16 6.26 13.02
N LYS A 100 -4.28 5.83 14.27
CA LYS A 100 -4.55 4.46 14.67
C LYS A 100 -5.95 4.37 15.26
N PHE A 101 -6.75 3.46 14.76
CA PHE A 101 -8.15 3.34 15.18
C PHE A 101 -8.60 1.89 15.19
N ARG A 102 -9.72 1.63 15.84
CA ARG A 102 -10.38 0.32 15.89
C ARG A 102 -11.61 0.32 15.01
N VAL A 103 -11.74 -0.74 14.23
CA VAL A 103 -12.91 -1.02 13.39
C VAL A 103 -13.78 -2.05 14.10
N GLY A 104 -15.09 -1.83 14.10
CA GLY A 104 -16.09 -2.78 14.60
C GLY A 104 -16.30 -3.92 13.60
N ILE A 105 -15.51 -4.97 13.75
CA ILE A 105 -15.60 -6.15 12.89
C ILE A 105 -16.76 -7.05 13.30
N SER A 106 -17.54 -7.55 12.34
CA SER A 106 -18.63 -8.51 12.57
C SER A 106 -18.17 -9.98 12.56
N THR A 107 -16.95 -10.22 12.08
CA THR A 107 -16.33 -11.54 12.03
C THR A 107 -15.37 -11.72 13.21
N LYS A 108 -15.00 -12.97 13.49
CA LYS A 108 -14.02 -13.26 14.57
C LYS A 108 -12.64 -12.65 14.28
N LYS A 109 -12.27 -12.52 12.99
CA LYS A 109 -10.96 -12.03 12.56
C LYS A 109 -11.08 -11.37 11.19
N VAL A 110 -10.21 -10.38 10.93
CA VAL A 110 -9.98 -9.78 9.61
C VAL A 110 -8.56 -10.06 9.14
N PRO A 111 -8.30 -10.06 7.81
CA PRO A 111 -6.93 -10.06 7.30
C PRO A 111 -6.16 -8.85 7.83
N ALA A 112 -4.91 -9.06 8.24
CA ALA A 112 -4.04 -7.99 8.73
C ALA A 112 -2.65 -8.08 8.10
N LEU A 113 -1.96 -6.93 8.01
CA LEU A 113 -0.58 -6.83 7.54
C LEU A 113 0.37 -6.97 8.72
N ASN A 114 1.41 -7.78 8.53
CA ASN A 114 2.47 -7.89 9.53
C ASN A 114 3.45 -6.72 9.39
N PRO A 115 3.82 -6.04 10.48
CA PRO A 115 4.86 -5.02 10.45
C PRO A 115 6.21 -5.62 10.03
N ALA A 116 7.00 -4.85 9.30
CA ALA A 116 8.36 -5.23 8.96
C ALA A 116 9.24 -5.26 10.24
N THR A 117 10.08 -6.26 10.33
CA THR A 117 11.01 -6.45 11.47
C THR A 117 12.29 -5.66 11.31
N ALA A 118 12.59 -5.22 10.08
CA ALA A 118 13.75 -4.39 9.75
C ALA A 118 13.35 -3.28 8.77
N ALA A 119 14.01 -2.14 8.88
CA ALA A 119 13.86 -1.03 7.94
C ALA A 119 14.48 -1.40 6.58
N PRO A 120 13.82 -1.13 5.45
CA PRO A 120 14.39 -1.37 4.14
C PRO A 120 15.55 -0.40 3.88
N THR A 121 16.57 -0.87 3.15
CA THR A 121 17.72 -0.07 2.75
C THR A 121 17.47 0.62 1.41
N VAL A 122 18.31 1.60 1.06
CA VAL A 122 18.31 2.23 -0.27
C VAL A 122 18.50 1.17 -1.36
N GLY A 123 17.70 1.22 -2.41
CA GLY A 123 17.66 0.24 -3.50
C GLY A 123 16.73 -0.96 -3.25
N ALA A 124 16.21 -1.13 -2.03
CA ALA A 124 15.26 -2.21 -1.75
C ALA A 124 13.97 -2.05 -2.56
N ASN A 125 13.46 -3.15 -3.10
CA ASN A 125 12.18 -3.19 -3.79
C ASN A 125 11.02 -2.99 -2.80
N VAL A 126 10.05 -2.17 -3.19
CA VAL A 126 8.87 -1.88 -2.39
C VAL A 126 7.61 -1.91 -3.23
N TYR A 127 6.48 -2.16 -2.59
CA TYR A 127 5.19 -2.32 -3.25
C TYR A 127 4.13 -1.49 -2.53
N ILE A 128 3.38 -0.68 -3.27
CA ILE A 128 2.23 0.07 -2.74
C ILE A 128 0.96 -0.65 -3.16
N LEU A 129 0.10 -0.93 -2.18
CA LEU A 129 -1.17 -1.63 -2.37
C LEU A 129 -2.34 -0.67 -2.14
N PRO A 130 -2.89 -0.04 -3.19
CA PRO A 130 -4.12 0.74 -3.06
C PRO A 130 -5.32 -0.18 -2.79
N TYR A 131 -6.33 0.38 -2.12
CA TYR A 131 -7.63 -0.28 -2.03
C TYR A 131 -8.14 -0.63 -3.44
N SER A 132 -8.68 -1.80 -3.56
CA SER A 132 -9.31 -2.28 -4.78
C SER A 132 -10.34 -3.36 -4.47
N THR A 133 -11.31 -3.51 -5.35
CA THR A 133 -12.24 -4.63 -5.30
C THR A 133 -11.51 -5.95 -5.58
N GLN A 134 -12.10 -7.07 -5.21
CA GLN A 134 -11.49 -8.42 -5.40
C GLN A 134 -11.01 -8.71 -6.83
N LYS A 135 -11.60 -8.05 -7.85
CA LYS A 135 -11.26 -8.27 -9.26
C LYS A 135 -10.00 -7.50 -9.70
N ASP A 136 -9.66 -6.41 -9.01
CA ASP A 136 -8.50 -5.58 -9.33
C ASP A 136 -7.30 -6.00 -8.48
N ARG A 137 -6.29 -6.57 -9.10
CA ARG A 137 -5.03 -7.00 -8.48
C ARG A 137 -3.89 -6.00 -8.67
N SER A 138 -4.21 -4.75 -9.01
CA SER A 138 -3.19 -3.74 -9.26
C SER A 138 -2.36 -3.44 -8.00
N TYR A 139 -1.08 -3.31 -8.18
CA TYR A 139 -0.12 -2.80 -7.21
C TYR A 139 0.87 -1.90 -7.96
N THR A 140 1.64 -1.11 -7.23
CA THR A 140 2.71 -0.32 -7.83
C THR A 140 4.02 -0.71 -7.18
N ALA A 141 4.97 -1.14 -8.01
CA ALA A 141 6.32 -1.47 -7.56
C ALA A 141 7.24 -0.26 -7.75
N GLY A 142 8.17 -0.10 -6.82
CA GLY A 142 9.21 0.92 -6.83
C GLY A 142 10.39 0.48 -5.99
N GLN A 143 11.29 1.43 -5.72
CA GLN A 143 12.46 1.18 -4.87
C GLN A 143 12.63 2.35 -3.90
N VAL A 144 13.24 2.07 -2.76
CA VAL A 144 13.70 3.09 -1.83
C VAL A 144 14.84 3.88 -2.47
N LYS A 145 14.63 5.19 -2.66
CA LYS A 145 15.64 6.11 -3.20
C LYS A 145 16.48 6.75 -2.09
N VAL A 146 15.79 7.16 -1.02
CA VAL A 146 16.42 7.75 0.16
C VAL A 146 15.75 7.15 1.39
N ALA A 147 16.54 6.86 2.41
CA ALA A 147 16.08 6.45 3.72
C ALA A 147 16.64 7.47 4.73
N ASP A 148 15.81 8.41 5.14
CA ASP A 148 16.20 9.46 6.07
C ASP A 148 15.68 9.11 7.47
N GLU A 149 16.58 9.21 8.45
CA GLU A 149 16.21 9.12 9.85
C GLU A 149 15.91 10.52 10.38
N PHE A 150 14.65 10.75 10.78
CA PHE A 150 14.24 12.01 11.36
C PHE A 150 13.94 11.84 12.85
N SER A 151 14.61 12.64 13.68
CA SER A 151 14.36 12.71 15.13
C SER A 151 14.55 11.38 15.90
N GLY A 152 15.34 10.45 15.39
CA GLY A 152 15.74 9.21 16.09
C GLY A 152 14.63 8.19 16.34
N LYS A 153 13.38 8.48 15.96
CA LYS A 153 12.22 7.60 16.16
C LYS A 153 11.39 7.35 14.92
N TYR A 154 11.48 8.22 13.92
CA TYR A 154 10.68 8.17 12.73
C TYR A 154 11.57 8.18 11.50
N HIS A 155 11.22 7.37 10.51
CA HIS A 155 11.95 7.29 9.25
C HIS A 155 11.05 7.77 8.12
N TYR A 156 11.62 8.61 7.27
CA TYR A 156 11.02 8.97 6.00
C TYR A 156 11.74 8.24 4.87
N TYR A 157 10.96 7.69 3.96
CA TYR A 157 11.47 7.00 2.80
C TYR A 157 11.03 7.74 1.54
N THR A 158 11.98 8.19 0.74
CA THR A 158 11.67 8.67 -0.61
C THR A 158 11.74 7.50 -1.58
N LEU A 159 10.69 7.31 -2.35
CA LEU A 159 10.61 6.26 -3.35
C LEU A 159 10.90 6.81 -4.76
N ASN A 160 11.41 5.96 -5.65
CA ASN A 160 11.68 6.32 -7.05
C ASN A 160 10.42 6.32 -7.93
N LEU A 161 9.24 6.50 -7.33
CA LEU A 161 7.97 6.52 -8.04
C LEU A 161 7.16 7.77 -7.67
N ARG A 162 6.29 8.19 -8.58
CA ARG A 162 5.35 9.28 -8.34
C ARG A 162 4.05 8.70 -7.75
N LEU A 163 3.69 9.14 -6.55
CA LEU A 163 2.43 8.77 -5.92
C LEU A 163 1.26 9.42 -6.67
N LYS A 164 0.28 8.57 -7.04
CA LYS A 164 -1.03 9.01 -7.53
C LYS A 164 -1.96 9.19 -6.33
N ASP A 165 -3.04 9.98 -6.48
CA ASP A 165 -4.00 10.24 -5.40
C ASP A 165 -4.54 8.96 -4.76
N LYS A 166 -4.87 7.96 -5.58
CA LYS A 166 -5.35 6.66 -5.11
C LYS A 166 -4.35 5.83 -4.30
N MET A 167 -3.09 6.27 -4.21
CA MET A 167 -2.02 5.59 -3.46
C MET A 167 -1.74 6.23 -2.11
N VAL A 168 -2.37 7.37 -1.82
CA VAL A 168 -2.23 8.05 -0.53
C VAL A 168 -2.91 7.20 0.54
N SER A 169 -2.34 7.18 1.75
CA SER A 169 -2.77 6.34 2.88
C SER A 169 -2.67 4.84 2.65
N CYS A 170 -1.97 4.40 1.60
CA CYS A 170 -1.77 2.98 1.32
C CYS A 170 -0.59 2.39 2.09
N PRO A 171 -0.62 1.09 2.42
CA PRO A 171 0.55 0.42 2.97
C PRO A 171 1.67 0.35 1.94
N VAL A 172 2.89 0.63 2.38
CA VAL A 172 4.12 0.37 1.63
C VAL A 172 4.75 -0.90 2.18
N MET A 173 4.92 -1.89 1.30
CA MET A 173 5.30 -3.25 1.64
C MET A 173 6.73 -3.54 1.21
N THR A 174 7.43 -4.35 1.98
CA THR A 174 8.71 -4.95 1.59
C THR A 174 8.50 -6.06 0.55
N GLU A 175 9.58 -6.59 0.00
CA GLU A 175 9.57 -7.71 -0.94
C GLU A 175 9.01 -9.00 -0.31
N GLU A 176 9.14 -9.15 1.02
CA GLU A 176 8.61 -10.26 1.80
C GLU A 176 7.13 -10.09 2.16
N GLY A 177 6.50 -8.97 1.80
CA GLY A 177 5.10 -8.70 2.10
C GLY A 177 4.82 -8.22 3.52
N GLN A 178 5.77 -7.54 4.13
CA GLN A 178 5.62 -6.88 5.42
C GLN A 178 5.41 -5.38 5.24
N VAL A 179 4.53 -4.75 6.02
CA VAL A 179 4.30 -3.29 5.95
C VAL A 179 5.36 -2.55 6.77
N PHE A 180 5.99 -1.54 6.19
CA PHE A 180 6.98 -0.72 6.89
C PHE A 180 6.65 0.78 6.92
N ALA A 181 5.77 1.24 6.03
CA ALA A 181 5.41 2.65 5.95
C ALA A 181 3.98 2.86 5.45
N LEU A 182 3.48 4.07 5.63
CA LEU A 182 2.27 4.61 5.07
C LEU A 182 2.66 5.55 3.91
N ALA A 183 2.03 5.39 2.75
CA ALA A 183 2.32 6.21 1.59
C ALA A 183 1.68 7.59 1.73
N GLN A 184 2.48 8.64 1.74
CA GLN A 184 2.03 10.02 1.83
C GLN A 184 2.60 10.86 0.69
N LYS A 185 1.85 11.83 0.20
CA LYS A 185 2.40 12.83 -0.70
C LYS A 185 3.35 13.72 0.07
N SER A 186 4.54 13.93 -0.47
CA SER A 186 5.38 15.02 -0.01
C SER A 186 4.57 16.32 -0.15
N SER A 187 4.36 17.05 0.94
CA SER A 187 3.96 18.45 0.90
C SER A 187 5.09 19.17 0.17
N GLY A 188 4.86 19.49 -1.11
CA GLY A 188 5.89 19.97 -2.01
C GLY A 188 6.68 21.13 -1.43
N ALA A 189 7.99 21.02 -1.56
CA ALA A 189 8.90 22.15 -1.53
C ALA A 189 8.77 22.91 -2.86
#